data_87357f2d92497cb726868e8215613b78
#
_entry.id   87357f2d92497cb726868e8215613b78
#
_cell.length_a   1.000
_cell.length_b   1.000
_cell.length_c   1.000
_cell.angle_alpha   90.00
_cell.angle_beta   90.00
_cell.angle_gamma   90.00
#
_symmetry.space_group_name_H-M   'P 1'
#
loop_
_entity.id
_entity.type
_entity.pdbx_description
1 polymer ?
#
loop_
_entity_poly.entity_id
_entity_poly.type
_entity_poly.pdbx_seq_one_letter_code
_entity_poly.pdbx_strand_id
1 'polypeptide(L)'
;MSLEIKYSITSENTLEIKPVGEVDIYTSPELKNKIFELIEEKNQDITINGEYLEYIDSTGLGVLMGIYKMLQERNLNIKVINLKPNIYKLFDITGLNKVFNIQG
;
A
#
# COMPACT_ATOMS: atom_id res chain seq x y z
N MET A 1 -14.49 10.60 7.09
CA MET A 1 -13.18 10.07 6.71
C MET A 1 -13.14 9.85 5.22
N SER A 2 -12.06 10.20 4.58
CA SER A 2 -11.96 10.17 3.13
C SER A 2 -10.63 9.58 2.70
N LEU A 3 -10.63 9.05 1.49
CA LEU A 3 -9.44 8.50 0.88
C LEU A 3 -9.43 8.88 -0.59
N GLU A 4 -8.31 9.39 -1.04
CA GLU A 4 -8.05 9.61 -2.46
C GLU A 4 -6.85 8.74 -2.82
N ILE A 5 -6.92 8.05 -3.96
CA ILE A 5 -5.84 7.16 -4.38
C ILE A 5 -5.21 7.73 -5.64
N LYS A 6 -4.00 8.26 -5.48
CA LYS A 6 -3.22 8.77 -6.62
C LYS A 6 -2.25 7.68 -7.05
N TYR A 7 -1.98 7.61 -8.34
CA TYR A 7 -1.03 6.63 -8.85
C TYR A 7 -0.37 7.12 -10.13
N SER A 8 0.81 6.59 -10.38
CA SER A 8 1.57 6.92 -11.59
C SER A 8 2.62 5.84 -11.84
N ILE A 9 3.11 5.78 -13.07
CA ILE A 9 4.22 4.90 -13.43
C ILE A 9 5.51 5.70 -13.28
N THR A 10 6.45 5.17 -12.51
CA THR A 10 7.74 5.85 -12.31
C THR A 10 8.67 5.61 -13.48
N SER A 11 9.79 6.35 -13.49
CA SER A 11 10.83 6.17 -14.50
C SER A 11 11.48 4.79 -14.45
N GLU A 12 11.35 4.08 -13.32
CA GLU A 12 11.86 2.72 -13.15
C GLU A 12 10.81 1.67 -13.52
N ASN A 13 9.74 2.10 -14.16
CA ASN A 13 8.64 1.22 -14.59
C ASN A 13 7.96 0.52 -13.41
N THR A 14 7.84 1.22 -12.31
CA THR A 14 7.16 0.76 -11.10
C THR A 14 5.88 1.55 -10.92
N LEU A 15 4.82 0.90 -10.50
CA LEU A 15 3.55 1.58 -10.20
C LEU A 15 3.62 2.16 -8.80
N GLU A 16 3.66 3.48 -8.71
CA GLU A 16 3.61 4.14 -7.41
C GLU A 16 2.17 4.47 -7.05
N ILE A 17 1.76 4.03 -5.88
CA ILE A 17 0.42 4.30 -5.36
C ILE A 17 0.57 5.16 -4.12
N LYS A 18 -0.13 6.29 -4.11
CA LYS A 18 -0.03 7.28 -3.04
C LYS A 18 -1.41 7.50 -2.43
N PRO A 19 -1.74 6.77 -1.36
CA PRO A 19 -3.01 7.02 -0.66
C PRO A 19 -2.96 8.36 0.06
N VAL A 20 -4.01 9.15 -0.10
CA VAL A 20 -4.13 10.46 0.54
C VAL A 20 -5.34 10.41 1.47
N GLY A 21 -5.09 10.45 2.77
CA GLY A 21 -6.15 10.43 3.76
C GLY A 21 -6.07 9.24 4.69
N GLU A 22 -7.20 8.57 4.88
CA GLU A 22 -7.34 7.55 5.92
C GLU A 22 -7.82 6.22 5.33
N VAL A 23 -7.19 5.13 5.78
CA VAL A 23 -7.58 3.78 5.37
C VAL A 23 -8.17 3.08 6.59
N ASP A 24 -9.48 2.93 6.59
CA ASP A 24 -10.24 2.33 7.68
C ASP A 24 -11.24 1.32 7.14
N ILE A 25 -12.13 0.84 7.99
CA ILE A 25 -13.13 -0.15 7.59
C ILE A 25 -14.03 0.34 6.45
N TYR A 26 -14.22 1.65 6.33
CA TYR A 26 -15.10 2.22 5.30
C TYR A 26 -14.38 2.46 3.98
N THR A 27 -13.10 2.83 4.03
CA THR A 27 -12.33 3.18 2.83
C THR A 27 -11.45 2.04 2.32
N SER A 28 -11.15 1.05 3.16
CA SER A 28 -10.27 -0.04 2.76
C SER A 28 -10.77 -0.85 1.56
N PRO A 29 -12.10 -1.08 1.37
CA PRO A 29 -12.57 -1.75 0.16
C PRO A 29 -12.24 -0.97 -1.11
N GLU A 30 -12.31 0.36 -1.06
CA GLU A 30 -11.97 1.21 -2.18
C GLU A 30 -10.50 1.07 -2.55
N LEU A 31 -9.62 1.09 -1.54
CA LEU A 31 -8.19 0.91 -1.74
C LEU A 31 -7.90 -0.46 -2.35
N LYS A 32 -8.49 -1.52 -1.78
CA LYS A 32 -8.32 -2.88 -2.25
C LYS A 32 -8.70 -3.02 -3.73
N ASN A 33 -9.90 -2.55 -4.05
CA ASN A 33 -10.43 -2.72 -5.40
C ASN A 33 -9.58 -1.96 -6.42
N LYS A 34 -9.17 -0.75 -6.09
CA LYS A 34 -8.35 0.06 -6.99
C LYS A 34 -6.99 -0.56 -7.23
N ILE A 35 -6.33 -1.02 -6.18
CA ILE A 35 -4.99 -1.61 -6.32
C ILE A 35 -5.05 -2.94 -7.05
N PHE A 36 -6.04 -3.78 -6.74
CA PHE A 36 -6.20 -5.07 -7.44
C PHE A 36 -6.44 -4.85 -8.94
N GLU A 37 -7.28 -3.86 -9.28
CA GLU A 37 -7.53 -3.49 -10.67
C GLU A 37 -6.24 -3.05 -11.36
N LEU A 38 -5.44 -2.21 -10.69
CA LEU A 38 -4.18 -1.73 -11.25
C LEU A 38 -3.16 -2.84 -11.42
N ILE A 39 -3.10 -3.78 -10.49
CA ILE A 39 -2.19 -4.93 -10.60
C ILE A 39 -2.54 -5.76 -11.84
N GLU A 40 -3.81 -6.05 -12.03
CA GLU A 40 -4.24 -6.86 -13.17
C GLU A 40 -4.00 -6.13 -14.49
N GLU A 41 -4.23 -4.83 -14.51
CA GLU A 41 -4.08 -4.03 -15.71
C GLU A 41 -2.62 -3.78 -16.08
N LYS A 42 -1.78 -3.45 -15.09
CA LYS A 42 -0.39 -3.03 -15.31
C LYS A 42 0.63 -4.14 -15.14
N ASN A 43 0.38 -5.06 -14.21
CA ASN A 43 1.26 -6.19 -13.91
C ASN A 43 2.71 -5.75 -13.65
N GLN A 44 2.87 -4.77 -12.75
CA GLN A 44 4.17 -4.17 -12.42
C GLN A 44 4.43 -4.22 -10.93
N ASP A 45 5.72 -4.11 -10.55
CA ASP A 45 6.09 -3.92 -9.16
C ASP A 45 5.40 -2.67 -8.61
N ILE A 46 5.11 -2.68 -7.31
CA ILE A 46 4.36 -1.61 -6.67
C ILE A 46 5.20 -0.95 -5.60
N THR A 47 5.11 0.37 -5.54
CA THR A 47 5.60 1.16 -4.43
C THR A 47 4.40 1.86 -3.79
N ILE A 48 4.20 1.63 -2.49
CA ILE A 48 3.20 2.38 -1.72
C ILE A 48 3.93 3.56 -1.09
N ASN A 49 3.54 4.77 -1.46
CA ASN A 49 4.10 5.99 -0.90
C ASN A 49 3.14 6.52 0.17
N GLY A 50 3.56 6.42 1.43
CA GLY A 50 2.73 6.78 2.57
C GLY A 50 2.83 8.23 3.02
N GLU A 51 3.42 9.08 2.21
CA GLU A 51 3.65 10.49 2.57
C GLU A 51 2.39 11.21 3.06
N TYR A 52 1.26 10.92 2.44
CA TYR A 52 -0.01 11.56 2.77
C TYR A 52 -1.00 10.61 3.44
N LEU A 53 -0.54 9.44 3.85
CA LEU A 53 -1.36 8.50 4.61
C LEU A 53 -1.39 8.95 6.07
N GLU A 54 -2.58 9.36 6.52
CA GLU A 54 -2.76 9.93 7.85
C GLU A 54 -3.15 8.90 8.90
N TYR A 55 -3.82 7.83 8.48
CA TYR A 55 -4.35 6.83 9.39
C TYR A 55 -4.55 5.51 8.66
N ILE A 56 -4.26 4.42 9.35
CA ILE A 56 -4.58 3.08 8.87
C ILE A 56 -4.89 2.20 10.08
N ASP A 57 -5.93 1.38 9.97
CA ASP A 57 -6.28 0.42 11.02
C ASP A 57 -6.00 -1.01 10.56
N SER A 58 -6.44 -1.99 11.36
CA SER A 58 -6.18 -3.40 11.07
C SER A 58 -6.83 -3.86 9.76
N THR A 59 -7.96 -3.27 9.39
CA THR A 59 -8.60 -3.64 8.11
C THR A 59 -7.75 -3.17 6.94
N GLY A 60 -7.18 -1.97 7.05
CA GLY A 60 -6.27 -1.44 6.05
C GLY A 60 -4.99 -2.26 5.94
N LEU A 61 -4.42 -2.64 7.09
CA LEU A 61 -3.24 -3.50 7.09
C LEU A 61 -3.54 -4.85 6.44
N GLY A 62 -4.75 -5.39 6.66
CA GLY A 62 -5.20 -6.62 6.01
C GLY A 62 -5.27 -6.49 4.50
N VAL A 63 -5.71 -5.34 4.00
CA VAL A 63 -5.73 -5.06 2.56
C VAL A 63 -4.31 -5.09 2.00
N LEU A 64 -3.36 -4.46 2.68
CA LEU A 64 -1.96 -4.47 2.24
C LEU A 64 -1.40 -5.89 2.22
N MET A 65 -1.75 -6.72 3.18
CA MET A 65 -1.32 -8.13 3.18
C MET A 65 -1.91 -8.89 1.99
N GLY A 66 -3.16 -8.62 1.64
CA GLY A 66 -3.79 -9.22 0.46
C GLY A 66 -3.08 -8.83 -0.82
N ILE A 67 -2.70 -7.56 -0.91
CA ILE A 67 -1.93 -7.05 -2.06
C ILE A 67 -0.58 -7.75 -2.14
N TYR A 68 0.11 -7.88 -1.01
CA TYR A 68 1.39 -8.57 -0.96
C TYR A 68 1.29 -9.99 -1.49
N LYS A 69 0.28 -10.73 -1.04
CA LYS A 69 0.07 -12.12 -1.48
C LYS A 69 -0.20 -12.19 -2.97
N MET A 70 -1.03 -11.30 -3.49
CA MET A 70 -1.33 -11.25 -4.92
C MET A 70 -0.09 -10.99 -5.76
N LEU A 71 0.76 -10.07 -5.30
CA LEU A 71 2.00 -9.76 -6.00
C LEU A 71 2.98 -10.92 -5.95
N GLN A 72 3.07 -11.62 -4.82
CA GLN A 72 3.93 -12.80 -4.72
C GLN A 72 3.53 -13.87 -5.71
N GLU A 73 2.25 -14.11 -5.89
CA GLU A 73 1.76 -15.09 -6.85
C GLU A 73 2.12 -14.73 -8.28
N ARG A 74 2.38 -13.47 -8.55
CA ARG A 74 2.76 -12.95 -9.86
C ARG A 74 4.25 -12.70 -10.00
N ASN A 75 5.03 -13.07 -8.98
CA ASN A 75 6.47 -12.80 -8.92
C ASN A 75 6.80 -11.31 -9.01
N LEU A 76 5.93 -10.49 -8.42
CA LEU A 76 6.11 -9.05 -8.36
C LEU A 76 6.44 -8.62 -6.93
N ASN A 77 7.09 -7.48 -6.81
CA ASN A 77 7.56 -6.96 -5.53
C ASN A 77 6.74 -5.74 -5.09
N ILE A 78 6.70 -5.55 -3.77
CA ILE A 78 6.10 -4.37 -3.18
C ILE A 78 7.09 -3.75 -2.21
N LYS A 79 7.22 -2.43 -2.24
CA LYS A 79 7.93 -1.71 -1.20
C LYS A 79 7.07 -0.57 -0.70
N VAL A 80 7.34 -0.13 0.52
CA VAL A 80 6.59 0.94 1.16
C VAL A 80 7.58 2.03 1.56
N ILE A 81 7.29 3.25 1.18
CA ILE A 81 8.18 4.39 1.43
C ILE A 81 7.43 5.51 2.12
N ASN A 82 8.18 6.35 2.82
CA ASN A 82 7.70 7.61 3.39
C ASN A 82 6.55 7.47 4.39
N LEU A 83 6.49 6.37 5.14
CA LEU A 83 5.49 6.22 6.18
C LEU A 83 5.73 7.23 7.30
N LYS A 84 4.65 7.84 7.78
CA LYS A 84 4.73 8.68 8.98
C LYS A 84 5.12 7.80 10.18
N PRO A 85 5.81 8.36 11.17
CA PRO A 85 6.29 7.56 12.31
C PRO A 85 5.20 6.78 13.04
N ASN A 86 4.02 7.36 13.21
CA ASN A 86 2.92 6.67 13.89
C ASN A 86 2.39 5.50 13.05
N ILE A 87 2.44 5.61 11.74
CA ILE A 87 2.03 4.53 10.83
C ILE A 87 3.10 3.44 10.82
N TYR A 88 4.37 3.82 10.72
CA TYR A 88 5.47 2.85 10.75
C TYR A 88 5.42 2.01 12.02
N LYS A 89 5.07 2.65 13.14
CA LYS A 89 4.98 1.97 14.43
C LYS A 89 3.96 0.83 14.40
N LEU A 90 2.85 1.02 13.68
CA LEU A 90 1.86 -0.05 13.53
C LEU A 90 2.41 -1.23 12.75
N PHE A 91 3.19 -0.96 11.70
CA PHE A 91 3.86 -2.01 10.94
C PHE A 91 4.85 -2.76 11.83
N ASP A 92 5.58 -2.04 12.68
CA ASP A 92 6.57 -2.61 13.58
C ASP A 92 5.89 -3.50 14.64
N ILE A 93 4.84 -2.99 15.28
CA ILE A 93 4.12 -3.72 16.32
C ILE A 93 3.49 -5.00 15.78
N THR A 94 2.98 -4.98 14.57
CA THR A 94 2.32 -6.12 13.94
C THR A 94 3.30 -7.07 13.25
N GLY A 95 4.57 -6.70 13.18
CA GLY A 95 5.58 -7.50 12.47
C GLY A 95 5.55 -7.34 10.96
N LEU A 96 4.68 -6.49 10.43
CA LEU A 96 4.57 -6.30 8.99
C LEU A 96 5.79 -5.61 8.39
N ASN A 97 6.59 -4.93 9.19
CA ASN A 97 7.86 -4.37 8.74
C ASN A 97 8.86 -5.45 8.30
N LYS A 98 8.62 -6.71 8.69
CA LYS A 98 9.45 -7.85 8.27
C LYS A 98 8.93 -8.47 6.97
N VAL A 99 7.69 -8.16 6.63
CA VAL A 99 7.05 -8.69 5.41
C VAL A 99 7.25 -7.72 4.25
N PHE A 100 7.02 -6.44 4.50
CA PHE A 100 7.18 -5.40 3.50
C PHE A 100 8.60 -4.83 3.51
N ASN A 101 9.10 -4.50 2.33
CA ASN A 101 10.33 -3.74 2.21
C ASN A 101 9.99 -2.27 2.47
N ILE A 102 10.28 -1.79 3.68
CA ILE A 102 9.94 -0.44 4.10
C ILE A 102 11.16 0.45 4.05
N GLN A 103 11.05 1.56 3.34
CA GLN A 103 12.14 2.51 3.16
C GLN A 103 11.69 3.92 3.54
N GLY A 104 12.58 4.63 4.12
CA GLY A 104 12.53 6.01 4.36
C GLY A 104 11.53 6.72 5.07
#